data_b32d6591ad77a906e1160c55bcedbba2
#
_entry.id   b32d6591ad77a906e1160c55bcedbba2
#
_cell.length_a   1.000
_cell.length_b   1.000
_cell.length_c   1.000
_cell.angle_alpha   90.00
_cell.angle_beta   90.00
_cell.angle_gamma   90.00
#
_symmetry.space_group_name_H-M   'P 1'
#
loop_
_entity.id
_entity.type
_entity.pdbx_description
1 polymer ?
#
loop_
_entity_poly.entity_id
_entity_poly.type
_entity_poly.pdbx_seq_one_letter_code
_entity_poly.pdbx_strand_id
1 'polypeptide(L)'
;VALRLNGDLQESVNQLSAFSKKHPNIPQGHYELGLANFRFGDVNKAVEELSRAVDLDPSMLVAWRVLAEAFMAQGDVEAAAKAHAQARLVKGVDPALKQATELFTKGKIGIAEGICREYLRINPTDVNAIRLLADIGYKLGIMEEAVKLYKRCLELTPDYHMARHKYALALSKQDKFEAAMAQVDILIDIDPHNIAYKTLHAAVTSSAGKFDEAHAIYEDIVTQVPDAVSILTSYGHSLRYSGKGSKAADIYRRAITADPTHGDAYWSLANLKTVKFSASELKTMEQQLNKLESDSADKYHLAFALGKAYEDDMAFEQSFEKYKLGNEIKRRYSGYDREDNKLRVDDVINVCDRDFLEAISSGGNPDSSPIFVVGLPRSGSTLLEQILASHSQVEATAELHFISRIAAQLEGNRKRGEIRRYPKLLAELSEQQRFDLGQQYLDACSVYRGDSGCFIDKLPNNFMHIALIQTILPNAKIIDARRSPMAACFANFKQLFAEGQAFTYSFEDIGNYYADYLRLMNHWDVVMPGRCLTVSYESVVTDLETQVERILKYCGLVFEESCVTFYKNDRAVRSASSEQVRQPIFQGGLDQWQNYSQFL
;
A
#
# COMPACT_ATOMS: atom_id res chain seq x y z
N VAL A 1 16.93 -39.15 15.83
CA VAL A 1 15.47 -39.31 15.71
C VAL A 1 14.87 -39.79 17.04
N ALA A 2 15.30 -40.93 17.58
CA ALA A 2 14.75 -41.48 18.82
C ALA A 2 14.81 -40.48 20.01
N LEU A 3 15.96 -39.83 20.22
CA LEU A 3 16.14 -38.82 21.28
C LEU A 3 15.18 -37.65 21.11
N ARG A 4 14.98 -37.17 19.89
CA ARG A 4 14.02 -36.09 19.59
C ARG A 4 12.58 -36.50 19.89
N LEU A 5 12.20 -37.73 19.58
CA LEU A 5 10.87 -38.27 19.87
C LEU A 5 10.62 -38.46 21.37
N ASN A 6 11.68 -38.73 22.14
CA ASN A 6 11.62 -38.87 23.60
C ASN A 6 11.76 -37.55 24.37
N GLY A 7 11.90 -36.41 23.66
CA GLY A 7 12.00 -35.08 24.28
C GLY A 7 13.41 -34.63 24.66
N ASP A 8 14.46 -35.47 24.45
CA ASP A 8 15.85 -35.15 24.73
C ASP A 8 16.45 -34.27 23.60
N LEU A 9 15.88 -33.06 23.43
CA LEU A 9 16.17 -32.20 22.29
C LEU A 9 17.65 -31.75 22.25
N GLN A 10 18.23 -31.35 23.39
CA GLN A 10 19.63 -30.90 23.47
C GLN A 10 20.62 -32.00 23.05
N GLU A 11 20.45 -33.22 23.55
CA GLU A 11 21.30 -34.35 23.20
C GLU A 11 21.09 -34.75 21.73
N SER A 12 19.84 -34.65 21.23
CA SER A 12 19.53 -34.89 19.82
C SER A 12 20.29 -33.92 18.91
N VAL A 13 20.29 -32.61 19.22
CA VAL A 13 21.04 -31.58 18.48
C VAL A 13 22.54 -31.88 18.51
N ASN A 14 23.11 -32.23 19.67
CA ASN A 14 24.54 -32.55 19.82
C ASN A 14 24.97 -33.71 18.92
N GLN A 15 24.23 -34.82 18.97
CA GLN A 15 24.55 -36.02 18.18
C GLN A 15 24.33 -35.79 16.68
N LEU A 16 23.25 -35.11 16.28
CA LEU A 16 22.99 -34.80 14.88
C LEU A 16 24.01 -33.81 14.32
N SER A 17 24.47 -32.83 15.11
CA SER A 17 25.53 -31.92 14.72
C SER A 17 26.86 -32.65 14.47
N ALA A 18 27.23 -33.59 15.36
CA ALA A 18 28.40 -34.43 15.17
C ALA A 18 28.28 -35.32 13.91
N PHE A 19 27.08 -35.86 13.66
CA PHE A 19 26.79 -36.65 12.48
C PHE A 19 26.90 -35.83 11.19
N SER A 20 26.25 -34.65 11.09
CA SER A 20 26.27 -33.79 9.91
C SER A 20 27.68 -33.27 9.61
N LYS A 21 28.49 -32.96 10.63
CA LYS A 21 29.91 -32.62 10.45
C LYS A 21 30.74 -33.78 9.85
N LYS A 22 30.44 -35.01 10.24
CA LYS A 22 31.15 -36.21 9.73
C LYS A 22 30.65 -36.60 8.34
N HIS A 23 29.37 -36.27 8.03
CA HIS A 23 28.69 -36.66 6.81
C HIS A 23 27.98 -35.46 6.14
N PRO A 24 28.73 -34.44 5.65
CA PRO A 24 28.16 -33.15 5.22
C PRO A 24 27.34 -33.19 3.93
N ASN A 25 27.32 -34.33 3.25
CA ASN A 25 26.58 -34.47 1.98
C ASN A 25 25.35 -35.41 2.11
N ILE A 26 24.94 -35.73 3.35
CA ILE A 26 23.72 -36.54 3.58
C ILE A 26 22.54 -35.62 3.88
N PRO A 27 21.58 -35.41 2.93
CA PRO A 27 20.43 -34.51 3.10
C PRO A 27 19.61 -34.83 4.35
N GLN A 28 19.38 -36.13 4.62
CA GLN A 28 18.60 -36.58 5.77
C GLN A 28 19.23 -36.16 7.11
N GLY A 29 20.58 -36.12 7.20
CA GLY A 29 21.28 -35.67 8.40
C GLY A 29 21.00 -34.19 8.71
N HIS A 30 21.09 -33.35 7.70
CA HIS A 30 20.78 -31.92 7.79
C HIS A 30 19.28 -31.67 8.08
N TYR A 31 18.40 -32.43 7.45
CA TYR A 31 16.95 -32.34 7.74
C TYR A 31 16.64 -32.65 9.22
N GLU A 32 17.16 -33.77 9.75
CA GLU A 32 16.91 -34.15 11.14
C GLU A 32 17.54 -33.16 12.13
N LEU A 33 18.73 -32.63 11.83
CA LEU A 33 19.38 -31.60 12.63
C LEU A 33 18.56 -30.28 12.59
N GLY A 34 18.15 -29.87 11.43
CA GLY A 34 17.30 -28.67 11.26
C GLY A 34 15.98 -28.80 12.02
N LEU A 35 15.30 -29.94 11.92
CA LEU A 35 14.07 -30.22 12.66
C LEU A 35 14.31 -30.28 14.19
N ALA A 36 15.45 -30.80 14.64
CA ALA A 36 15.81 -30.80 16.07
C ALA A 36 16.08 -29.38 16.59
N ASN A 37 16.82 -28.56 15.83
CA ASN A 37 17.05 -27.15 16.15
C ASN A 37 15.73 -26.36 16.17
N PHE A 38 14.83 -26.59 15.22
CA PHE A 38 13.54 -25.93 15.17
C PHE A 38 12.70 -26.20 16.42
N ARG A 39 12.62 -27.46 16.85
CA ARG A 39 11.92 -27.86 18.07
C ARG A 39 12.62 -27.43 19.36
N PHE A 40 13.94 -27.25 19.32
CA PHE A 40 14.72 -26.72 20.43
C PHE A 40 14.57 -25.20 20.58
N GLY A 41 14.04 -24.51 19.55
CA GLY A 41 13.83 -23.07 19.52
C GLY A 41 14.97 -22.28 18.85
N ASP A 42 16.03 -22.95 18.35
CA ASP A 42 17.09 -22.29 17.58
C ASP A 42 16.68 -22.20 16.11
N VAL A 43 15.80 -21.24 15.82
CA VAL A 43 15.19 -21.07 14.49
C VAL A 43 16.25 -20.74 13.43
N ASN A 44 17.28 -19.97 13.78
CA ASN A 44 18.33 -19.58 12.84
C ASN A 44 19.13 -20.80 12.35
N LYS A 45 19.56 -21.66 13.27
CA LYS A 45 20.24 -22.91 12.88
C LYS A 45 19.29 -23.88 12.19
N ALA A 46 18.01 -23.87 12.54
CA ALA A 46 17.03 -24.69 11.83
C ALA A 46 16.95 -24.29 10.36
N VAL A 47 16.84 -22.99 10.04
CA VAL A 47 16.83 -22.49 8.66
C VAL A 47 18.10 -22.86 7.91
N GLU A 48 19.28 -22.66 8.52
CA GLU A 48 20.57 -23.02 7.91
C GLU A 48 20.63 -24.50 7.50
N GLU A 49 20.32 -25.38 8.44
CA GLU A 49 20.42 -26.84 8.22
C GLU A 49 19.33 -27.36 7.27
N LEU A 50 18.10 -26.82 7.35
CA LEU A 50 17.02 -27.19 6.44
C LEU A 50 17.29 -26.69 5.02
N SER A 51 17.85 -25.48 4.87
CA SER A 51 18.29 -24.97 3.57
C SER A 51 19.35 -25.88 2.96
N ARG A 52 20.32 -26.31 3.76
CA ARG A 52 21.33 -27.27 3.32
C ARG A 52 20.75 -28.63 2.90
N ALA A 53 19.73 -29.10 3.62
CA ALA A 53 19.02 -30.33 3.26
C ALA A 53 18.34 -30.25 1.88
N VAL A 54 17.63 -29.15 1.59
CA VAL A 54 16.93 -28.95 0.31
C VAL A 54 17.89 -28.62 -0.84
N ASP A 55 19.03 -27.99 -0.58
CA ASP A 55 20.09 -27.79 -1.57
C ASP A 55 20.71 -29.12 -2.02
N LEU A 56 20.91 -30.06 -1.06
CA LEU A 56 21.46 -31.39 -1.33
C LEU A 56 20.45 -32.33 -1.98
N ASP A 57 19.18 -32.22 -1.60
CA ASP A 57 18.07 -32.96 -2.19
C ASP A 57 16.81 -32.06 -2.38
N PRO A 58 16.70 -31.37 -3.51
CA PRO A 58 15.54 -30.55 -3.81
C PRO A 58 14.21 -31.32 -3.86
N SER A 59 14.22 -32.65 -3.92
CA SER A 59 13.01 -33.49 -3.93
C SER A 59 12.45 -33.79 -2.53
N MET A 60 13.14 -33.36 -1.47
CA MET A 60 12.76 -33.62 -0.07
C MET A 60 11.60 -32.72 0.36
N LEU A 61 10.36 -33.12 0.03
CA LEU A 61 9.13 -32.39 0.36
C LEU A 61 9.02 -32.01 1.84
N VAL A 62 9.36 -32.93 2.74
CA VAL A 62 9.26 -32.69 4.18
C VAL A 62 10.24 -31.62 4.66
N ALA A 63 11.43 -31.54 4.07
CA ALA A 63 12.40 -30.49 4.40
C ALA A 63 11.90 -29.11 3.94
N TRP A 64 11.33 -28.99 2.74
CA TRP A 64 10.73 -27.73 2.26
C TRP A 64 9.59 -27.24 3.15
N ARG A 65 8.76 -28.15 3.67
CA ARG A 65 7.65 -27.77 4.58
C ARG A 65 8.17 -27.22 5.90
N VAL A 66 9.10 -27.94 6.53
CA VAL A 66 9.67 -27.51 7.83
C VAL A 66 10.49 -26.23 7.65
N LEU A 67 11.18 -26.07 6.52
CA LEU A 67 11.91 -24.84 6.17
C LEU A 67 10.96 -23.65 6.06
N ALA A 68 9.81 -23.84 5.45
CA ALA A 68 8.80 -22.78 5.37
C ALA A 68 8.25 -22.39 6.76
N GLU A 69 8.02 -23.37 7.63
CA GLU A 69 7.62 -23.12 9.03
C GLU A 69 8.73 -22.41 9.80
N ALA A 70 9.99 -22.78 9.59
CA ALA A 70 11.13 -22.12 10.21
C ALA A 70 11.29 -20.67 9.74
N PHE A 71 11.12 -20.37 8.44
CA PHE A 71 11.08 -18.99 7.93
C PHE A 71 9.91 -18.19 8.51
N MET A 72 8.73 -18.80 8.66
CA MET A 72 7.60 -18.15 9.33
C MET A 72 7.92 -17.79 10.78
N ALA A 73 8.55 -18.72 11.52
CA ALA A 73 8.97 -18.48 12.90
C ALA A 73 10.07 -17.41 13.01
N GLN A 74 10.88 -17.23 11.96
CA GLN A 74 11.90 -16.19 11.84
C GLN A 74 11.33 -14.81 11.45
N GLY A 75 10.05 -14.78 10.99
CA GLY A 75 9.40 -13.58 10.49
C GLY A 75 9.64 -13.30 9.00
N ASP A 76 10.36 -14.16 8.29
CA ASP A 76 10.59 -14.04 6.85
C ASP A 76 9.44 -14.70 6.06
N VAL A 77 8.35 -13.94 5.91
CA VAL A 77 7.14 -14.40 5.20
C VAL A 77 7.41 -14.64 3.71
N GLU A 78 8.35 -13.89 3.11
CA GLU A 78 8.67 -14.04 1.69
C GLU A 78 9.44 -15.34 1.44
N ALA A 79 10.47 -15.62 2.22
CA ALA A 79 11.23 -16.88 2.14
C ALA A 79 10.33 -18.09 2.47
N ALA A 80 9.45 -17.96 3.47
CA ALA A 80 8.46 -18.98 3.79
C ALA A 80 7.54 -19.28 2.58
N ALA A 81 7.04 -18.24 1.91
CA ALA A 81 6.21 -18.41 0.71
C ALA A 81 6.96 -19.10 -0.42
N LYS A 82 8.24 -18.75 -0.64
CA LYS A 82 9.13 -19.42 -1.62
C LYS A 82 9.33 -20.90 -1.28
N ALA A 83 9.65 -21.22 -0.02
CA ALA A 83 9.83 -22.60 0.44
C ALA A 83 8.54 -23.43 0.31
N HIS A 84 7.39 -22.88 0.65
CA HIS A 84 6.09 -23.52 0.40
C HIS A 84 5.81 -23.72 -1.10
N ALA A 85 6.20 -22.79 -1.96
CA ALA A 85 6.09 -22.95 -3.39
C ALA A 85 6.92 -24.12 -3.89
N GLN A 86 8.16 -24.26 -3.43
CA GLN A 86 9.03 -25.41 -3.74
C GLN A 86 8.46 -26.73 -3.21
N ALA A 87 7.96 -26.78 -1.99
CA ALA A 87 7.30 -27.96 -1.43
C ALA A 87 6.13 -28.46 -2.32
N ARG A 88 5.39 -27.54 -2.96
CA ARG A 88 4.32 -27.89 -3.89
C ARG A 88 4.86 -28.45 -5.21
N LEU A 89 6.00 -27.94 -5.69
CA LEU A 89 6.63 -28.42 -6.93
C LEU A 89 7.11 -29.87 -6.82
N VAL A 90 7.57 -30.27 -5.62
CA VAL A 90 8.09 -31.62 -5.35
C VAL A 90 7.00 -32.69 -5.33
N LYS A 91 5.78 -32.38 -4.93
CA LYS A 91 4.70 -33.39 -4.67
C LYS A 91 3.92 -33.82 -5.93
N GLY A 92 4.50 -33.79 -7.11
CA GLY A 92 3.76 -34.21 -8.33
C GLY A 92 2.56 -33.31 -8.59
N VAL A 93 2.73 -32.01 -8.40
CA VAL A 93 1.73 -30.98 -8.75
C VAL A 93 1.45 -31.09 -10.23
N ASP A 94 0.18 -31.00 -10.59
CA ASP A 94 -0.24 -30.97 -11.98
C ASP A 94 0.67 -30.03 -12.80
N PRO A 95 1.17 -30.44 -13.97
CA PRO A 95 2.08 -29.62 -14.77
C PRO A 95 1.56 -28.21 -15.06
N ALA A 96 0.24 -28.04 -15.23
CA ALA A 96 -0.38 -26.74 -15.47
C ALA A 96 -0.27 -25.84 -14.23
N LEU A 97 -0.51 -26.37 -13.03
CA LEU A 97 -0.40 -25.60 -11.78
C LEU A 97 1.05 -25.26 -11.46
N LYS A 98 1.99 -26.15 -11.78
CA LYS A 98 3.43 -25.89 -11.69
C LYS A 98 3.81 -24.73 -12.61
N GLN A 99 3.41 -24.78 -13.88
CA GLN A 99 3.64 -23.71 -14.86
C GLN A 99 3.05 -22.38 -14.41
N ALA A 100 1.79 -22.39 -13.90
CA ALA A 100 1.16 -21.18 -13.38
C ALA A 100 1.96 -20.56 -12.21
N THR A 101 2.46 -21.39 -11.29
CA THR A 101 3.28 -20.94 -10.16
C THR A 101 4.60 -20.31 -10.63
N GLU A 102 5.28 -20.94 -11.58
CA GLU A 102 6.53 -20.40 -12.16
C GLU A 102 6.31 -19.07 -12.90
N LEU A 103 5.21 -18.95 -13.64
CA LEU A 103 4.86 -17.72 -14.35
C LEU A 103 4.50 -16.60 -13.38
N PHE A 104 3.79 -16.92 -12.29
CA PHE A 104 3.47 -15.96 -11.23
C PHE A 104 4.74 -15.42 -10.55
N THR A 105 5.69 -16.29 -10.21
CA THR A 105 6.98 -15.87 -9.62
C THR A 105 7.83 -15.04 -10.58
N LYS A 106 7.74 -15.29 -11.90
CA LYS A 106 8.39 -14.50 -12.94
C LYS A 106 7.64 -13.21 -13.31
N GLY A 107 6.57 -12.85 -12.58
CA GLY A 107 5.78 -11.65 -12.82
C GLY A 107 4.87 -11.70 -14.07
N LYS A 108 4.73 -12.85 -14.74
CA LYS A 108 3.83 -13.05 -15.88
C LYS A 108 2.40 -13.36 -15.40
N ILE A 109 1.83 -12.42 -14.64
CA ILE A 109 0.65 -12.63 -13.80
C ILE A 109 -0.59 -13.01 -14.63
N GLY A 110 -0.86 -12.33 -15.75
CA GLY A 110 -2.05 -12.61 -16.58
C GLY A 110 -2.04 -14.00 -17.22
N ILE A 111 -0.85 -14.53 -17.58
CA ILE A 111 -0.74 -15.89 -18.12
C ILE A 111 -0.94 -16.91 -16.98
N ALA A 112 -0.35 -16.66 -15.81
CA ALA A 112 -0.51 -17.50 -14.64
C ALA A 112 -2.00 -17.58 -14.21
N GLU A 113 -2.71 -16.47 -14.23
CA GLU A 113 -4.16 -16.40 -13.95
C GLU A 113 -4.96 -17.28 -14.91
N GLY A 114 -4.74 -17.12 -16.22
CA GLY A 114 -5.45 -17.89 -17.25
C GLY A 114 -5.30 -19.39 -17.06
N ILE A 115 -4.07 -19.87 -16.85
CA ILE A 115 -3.78 -21.28 -16.59
C ILE A 115 -4.45 -21.75 -15.29
N CYS A 116 -4.38 -20.95 -14.23
CA CYS A 116 -4.95 -21.29 -12.93
C CYS A 116 -6.48 -21.38 -12.98
N ARG A 117 -7.16 -20.46 -13.68
CA ARG A 117 -8.62 -20.48 -13.87
C ARG A 117 -9.07 -21.70 -14.71
N GLU A 118 -8.35 -22.03 -15.77
CA GLU A 118 -8.66 -23.19 -16.59
C GLU A 118 -8.47 -24.50 -15.81
N TYR A 119 -7.41 -24.60 -15.01
CA TYR A 119 -7.18 -25.74 -14.11
C TYR A 119 -8.32 -25.90 -13.08
N LEU A 120 -8.75 -24.79 -12.46
CA LEU A 120 -9.82 -24.79 -11.46
C LEU A 120 -11.20 -25.13 -12.05
N ARG A 121 -11.41 -24.91 -13.34
CA ARG A 121 -12.64 -25.34 -14.02
C ARG A 121 -12.80 -26.86 -14.01
N ILE A 122 -11.68 -27.60 -14.05
CA ILE A 122 -11.65 -29.06 -14.00
C ILE A 122 -11.52 -29.57 -12.55
N ASN A 123 -10.77 -28.85 -11.72
CA ASN A 123 -10.44 -29.21 -10.33
C ASN A 123 -10.90 -28.13 -9.34
N PRO A 124 -12.22 -27.90 -9.14
CA PRO A 124 -12.76 -26.72 -8.47
C PRO A 124 -12.50 -26.69 -6.95
N THR A 125 -12.01 -27.77 -6.36
CA THR A 125 -11.69 -27.90 -4.93
C THR A 125 -10.18 -28.02 -4.65
N ASP A 126 -9.33 -27.88 -5.66
CA ASP A 126 -7.88 -27.89 -5.43
C ASP A 126 -7.45 -26.63 -4.67
N VAL A 127 -7.14 -26.81 -3.39
CA VAL A 127 -6.82 -25.73 -2.45
C VAL A 127 -5.56 -24.96 -2.85
N ASN A 128 -4.58 -25.64 -3.47
CA ASN A 128 -3.35 -24.97 -3.92
C ASN A 128 -3.61 -24.07 -5.11
N ALA A 129 -4.47 -24.50 -6.03
CA ALA A 129 -4.88 -23.70 -7.18
C ALA A 129 -5.75 -22.51 -6.74
N ILE A 130 -6.72 -22.72 -5.83
CA ILE A 130 -7.55 -21.65 -5.26
C ILE A 130 -6.66 -20.61 -4.57
N ARG A 131 -5.69 -21.05 -3.74
CA ARG A 131 -4.76 -20.16 -3.08
C ARG A 131 -3.87 -19.39 -4.07
N LEU A 132 -3.34 -20.06 -5.11
CA LEU A 132 -2.55 -19.39 -6.14
C LEU A 132 -3.37 -18.31 -6.84
N LEU A 133 -4.63 -18.59 -7.17
CA LEU A 133 -5.53 -17.62 -7.78
C LEU A 133 -5.83 -16.45 -6.81
N ALA A 134 -5.96 -16.73 -5.51
CA ALA A 134 -6.10 -15.71 -4.49
C ALA A 134 -4.84 -14.82 -4.37
N ASP A 135 -3.64 -15.42 -4.40
CA ASP A 135 -2.37 -14.69 -4.40
C ASP A 135 -2.24 -13.78 -5.65
N ILE A 136 -2.68 -14.27 -6.80
CA ILE A 136 -2.75 -13.52 -8.06
C ILE A 136 -3.69 -12.33 -7.91
N GLY A 137 -4.91 -12.55 -7.44
CA GLY A 137 -5.89 -11.48 -7.17
C GLY A 137 -5.36 -10.43 -6.19
N TYR A 138 -4.72 -10.88 -5.11
CA TYR A 138 -4.06 -9.99 -4.14
C TYR A 138 -2.96 -9.13 -4.80
N LYS A 139 -2.10 -9.74 -5.63
CA LYS A 139 -1.03 -9.04 -6.35
C LYS A 139 -1.55 -8.03 -7.37
N LEU A 140 -2.69 -8.33 -8.02
CA LEU A 140 -3.36 -7.45 -8.97
C LEU A 140 -4.22 -6.35 -8.30
N GLY A 141 -4.35 -6.37 -6.97
CA GLY A 141 -5.21 -5.44 -6.24
C GLY A 141 -6.71 -5.79 -6.30
N ILE A 142 -7.08 -6.97 -6.83
CA ILE A 142 -8.47 -7.46 -6.89
C ILE A 142 -8.84 -8.09 -5.54
N MET A 143 -8.87 -7.24 -4.50
CA MET A 143 -8.96 -7.70 -3.10
C MET A 143 -10.24 -8.45 -2.79
N GLU A 144 -11.36 -8.09 -3.42
CA GLU A 144 -12.65 -8.74 -3.18
C GLU A 144 -12.65 -10.20 -3.61
N GLU A 145 -12.09 -10.48 -4.78
CA GLU A 145 -11.93 -11.84 -5.28
C GLU A 145 -10.91 -12.62 -4.44
N ALA A 146 -9.79 -11.99 -4.10
CA ALA A 146 -8.76 -12.60 -3.26
C ALA A 146 -9.33 -13.02 -1.89
N VAL A 147 -10.12 -12.16 -1.24
CA VAL A 147 -10.79 -12.44 0.04
C VAL A 147 -11.75 -13.63 -0.09
N LYS A 148 -12.59 -13.69 -1.14
CA LYS A 148 -13.49 -14.81 -1.39
C LYS A 148 -12.73 -16.13 -1.58
N LEU A 149 -11.65 -16.09 -2.34
CA LEU A 149 -10.82 -17.27 -2.62
C LEU A 149 -10.04 -17.75 -1.39
N TYR A 150 -9.44 -16.86 -0.61
CA TYR A 150 -8.80 -17.25 0.66
C TYR A 150 -9.81 -17.83 1.65
N LYS A 151 -10.99 -17.23 1.77
CA LYS A 151 -12.07 -17.79 2.58
C LYS A 151 -12.42 -19.19 2.12
N ARG A 152 -12.56 -19.41 0.80
CA ARG A 152 -12.84 -20.73 0.24
C ARG A 152 -11.72 -21.74 0.51
N CYS A 153 -10.46 -21.31 0.47
CA CYS A 153 -9.32 -22.15 0.90
C CYS A 153 -9.50 -22.66 2.34
N LEU A 154 -9.88 -21.77 3.25
CA LEU A 154 -10.01 -22.07 4.66
C LEU A 154 -11.27 -22.90 4.98
N GLU A 155 -12.35 -22.77 4.20
CA GLU A 155 -13.51 -23.67 4.26
C GLU A 155 -13.14 -25.11 3.91
N LEU A 156 -12.26 -25.30 2.88
CA LEU A 156 -11.82 -26.61 2.45
C LEU A 156 -10.68 -27.18 3.31
N THR A 157 -9.83 -26.32 3.85
CA THR A 157 -8.66 -26.71 4.66
C THR A 157 -8.47 -25.68 5.79
N PRO A 158 -9.17 -25.83 6.93
CA PRO A 158 -9.12 -24.89 8.04
C PRO A 158 -7.71 -24.66 8.61
N ASP A 159 -6.85 -25.66 8.57
CA ASP A 159 -5.47 -25.61 9.09
C ASP A 159 -4.45 -25.05 8.08
N TYR A 160 -4.89 -24.39 7.03
CA TYR A 160 -3.99 -23.79 6.06
C TYR A 160 -3.52 -22.40 6.55
N HIS A 161 -2.60 -22.37 7.52
CA HIS A 161 -2.17 -21.15 8.22
C HIS A 161 -1.61 -20.07 7.28
N MET A 162 -0.87 -20.45 6.23
CA MET A 162 -0.39 -19.51 5.22
C MET A 162 -1.54 -18.80 4.48
N ALA A 163 -2.60 -19.53 4.12
CA ALA A 163 -3.78 -18.91 3.52
C ALA A 163 -4.50 -18.00 4.51
N ARG A 164 -4.58 -18.38 5.78
CA ARG A 164 -5.16 -17.56 6.86
C ARG A 164 -4.39 -16.26 7.07
N HIS A 165 -3.04 -16.33 7.07
CA HIS A 165 -2.18 -15.15 7.14
C HIS A 165 -2.47 -14.17 5.99
N LYS A 166 -2.51 -14.67 4.74
CA LYS A 166 -2.82 -13.85 3.55
C LYS A 166 -4.26 -13.34 3.56
N TYR A 167 -5.19 -14.13 4.10
CA TYR A 167 -6.59 -13.72 4.27
C TYR A 167 -6.71 -12.52 5.21
N ALA A 168 -6.04 -12.56 6.36
CA ALA A 168 -6.00 -11.44 7.29
C ALA A 168 -5.42 -10.17 6.64
N LEU A 169 -4.33 -10.28 5.88
CA LEU A 169 -3.77 -9.15 5.13
C LEU A 169 -4.75 -8.60 4.08
N ALA A 170 -5.44 -9.48 3.34
CA ALA A 170 -6.40 -9.07 2.33
C ALA A 170 -7.63 -8.37 2.96
N LEU A 171 -8.11 -8.86 4.09
CA LEU A 171 -9.18 -8.23 4.87
C LEU A 171 -8.73 -6.85 5.39
N SER A 172 -7.52 -6.74 5.93
CA SER A 172 -6.96 -5.47 6.40
C SER A 172 -6.83 -4.44 5.27
N LYS A 173 -6.44 -4.87 4.07
CA LYS A 173 -6.42 -4.00 2.87
C LYS A 173 -7.82 -3.59 2.37
N GLN A 174 -8.86 -4.29 2.81
CA GLN A 174 -10.25 -3.90 2.58
C GLN A 174 -10.86 -3.10 3.74
N ASP A 175 -10.03 -2.70 4.71
CA ASP A 175 -10.45 -1.98 5.91
C ASP A 175 -11.39 -2.79 6.85
N LYS A 176 -11.45 -4.11 6.65
CA LYS A 176 -12.23 -5.05 7.48
C LYS A 176 -11.40 -5.49 8.68
N PHE A 177 -11.04 -4.52 9.54
CA PHE A 177 -10.05 -4.73 10.61
C PHE A 177 -10.50 -5.76 11.65
N GLU A 178 -11.77 -5.77 12.04
CA GLU A 178 -12.30 -6.76 13.00
C GLU A 178 -12.20 -8.18 12.44
N ALA A 179 -12.61 -8.38 11.19
CA ALA A 179 -12.52 -9.68 10.54
C ALA A 179 -11.06 -10.10 10.31
N ALA A 180 -10.16 -9.15 10.01
CA ALA A 180 -8.73 -9.42 9.92
C ALA A 180 -8.15 -9.85 11.27
N MET A 181 -8.49 -9.14 12.34
CA MET A 181 -8.04 -9.46 13.71
C MET A 181 -8.51 -10.84 14.15
N ALA A 182 -9.76 -11.21 13.89
CA ALA A 182 -10.26 -12.55 14.18
C ALA A 182 -9.44 -13.67 13.51
N GLN A 183 -8.86 -13.43 12.31
CA GLN A 183 -7.97 -14.41 11.68
C GLN A 183 -6.57 -14.41 12.31
N VAL A 184 -6.10 -13.25 12.76
CA VAL A 184 -4.84 -13.10 13.50
C VAL A 184 -4.91 -13.83 14.84
N ASP A 185 -5.99 -13.67 15.59
CA ASP A 185 -6.20 -14.30 16.90
C ASP A 185 -6.09 -15.82 16.79
N ILE A 186 -6.72 -16.41 15.77
CA ILE A 186 -6.61 -17.86 15.52
C ILE A 186 -5.14 -18.27 15.28
N LEU A 187 -4.34 -17.47 14.56
CA LEU A 187 -2.93 -17.77 14.33
C LEU A 187 -2.09 -17.64 15.61
N ILE A 188 -2.36 -16.62 16.42
CA ILE A 188 -1.68 -16.40 17.70
C ILE A 188 -2.04 -17.51 18.70
N ASP A 189 -3.29 -17.97 18.74
CA ASP A 189 -3.71 -19.08 19.59
C ASP A 189 -2.99 -20.39 19.22
N ILE A 190 -2.70 -20.61 17.94
CA ILE A 190 -1.97 -21.80 17.47
C ILE A 190 -0.49 -21.74 17.87
N ASP A 191 0.16 -20.58 17.70
CA ASP A 191 1.57 -20.37 18.06
C ASP A 191 1.81 -18.93 18.53
N PRO A 192 1.68 -18.68 19.85
CA PRO A 192 1.84 -17.33 20.43
C PRO A 192 3.25 -16.75 20.30
N HIS A 193 4.24 -17.59 20.03
CA HIS A 193 5.64 -17.18 19.90
C HIS A 193 6.08 -16.97 18.46
N ASN A 194 5.23 -17.23 17.48
CA ASN A 194 5.54 -17.09 16.06
C ASN A 194 5.70 -15.62 15.68
N ILE A 195 6.90 -15.25 15.29
CA ILE A 195 7.26 -13.87 14.93
C ILE A 195 6.42 -13.34 13.75
N ALA A 196 6.14 -14.18 12.74
CA ALA A 196 5.32 -13.76 11.61
C ALA A 196 3.87 -13.47 12.01
N TYR A 197 3.31 -14.25 12.95
CA TYR A 197 1.96 -14.01 13.46
C TYR A 197 1.89 -12.76 14.32
N LYS A 198 2.87 -12.55 15.21
CA LYS A 198 3.02 -11.30 15.97
C LYS A 198 3.20 -10.09 15.05
N THR A 199 4.01 -10.22 13.99
CA THR A 199 4.20 -9.14 13.01
C THR A 199 2.91 -8.81 12.26
N LEU A 200 2.14 -9.84 11.87
CA LEU A 200 0.81 -9.65 11.28
C LEU A 200 -0.13 -8.96 12.26
N HIS A 201 -0.14 -9.37 13.52
CA HIS A 201 -0.92 -8.73 14.58
C HIS A 201 -0.59 -7.24 14.67
N ALA A 202 0.69 -6.89 14.83
CA ALA A 202 1.12 -5.49 14.89
C ALA A 202 0.73 -4.69 13.64
N ALA A 203 0.85 -5.29 12.45
CA ALA A 203 0.50 -4.63 11.19
C ALA A 203 -1.01 -4.36 11.07
N VAL A 204 -1.86 -5.33 11.41
CA VAL A 204 -3.33 -5.17 11.39
C VAL A 204 -3.78 -4.15 12.45
N THR A 205 -3.24 -4.22 13.67
CA THR A 205 -3.49 -3.27 14.77
C THR A 205 -3.10 -1.85 14.38
N SER A 206 -1.93 -1.68 13.74
CA SER A 206 -1.47 -0.37 13.21
C SER A 206 -2.40 0.14 12.10
N SER A 207 -2.86 -0.74 11.21
CA SER A 207 -3.80 -0.39 10.14
C SER A 207 -5.17 0.04 10.69
N ALA A 208 -5.60 -0.55 11.80
CA ALA A 208 -6.80 -0.15 12.53
C ALA A 208 -6.66 1.19 13.30
N GLY A 209 -5.46 1.81 13.30
CA GLY A 209 -5.20 3.06 13.99
C GLY A 209 -4.83 2.92 15.48
N LYS A 210 -4.75 1.72 16.00
CA LYS A 210 -4.36 1.43 17.40
C LYS A 210 -2.84 1.42 17.54
N PHE A 211 -2.22 2.59 17.33
CA PHE A 211 -0.76 2.70 17.20
C PHE A 211 0.01 2.31 18.46
N ASP A 212 -0.44 2.70 19.64
CA ASP A 212 0.32 2.41 20.88
C ASP A 212 0.34 0.90 21.17
N GLU A 213 -0.76 0.20 20.93
CA GLU A 213 -0.83 -1.26 21.02
C GLU A 213 0.09 -1.94 19.99
N ALA A 214 0.04 -1.48 18.72
CA ALA A 214 0.92 -1.98 17.67
C ALA A 214 2.40 -1.77 18.00
N HIS A 215 2.77 -0.61 18.55
CA HIS A 215 4.15 -0.31 18.94
C HIS A 215 4.64 -1.22 20.05
N ALA A 216 3.81 -1.52 21.06
CA ALA A 216 4.18 -2.46 22.12
C ALA A 216 4.50 -3.86 21.56
N ILE A 217 3.70 -4.32 20.59
CA ILE A 217 3.94 -5.61 19.91
C ILE A 217 5.24 -5.56 19.10
N TYR A 218 5.47 -4.48 18.32
CA TYR A 218 6.72 -4.33 17.57
C TYR A 218 7.95 -4.27 18.49
N GLU A 219 7.88 -3.56 19.61
CA GLU A 219 8.97 -3.49 20.60
C GLU A 219 9.30 -4.89 21.16
N ASP A 220 8.30 -5.71 21.49
CA ASP A 220 8.52 -7.11 21.89
C ASP A 220 9.22 -7.92 20.76
N ILE A 221 8.75 -7.79 19.52
CA ILE A 221 9.34 -8.51 18.38
C ILE A 221 10.80 -8.11 18.17
N VAL A 222 11.13 -6.82 18.15
CA VAL A 222 12.49 -6.35 17.86
C VAL A 222 13.48 -6.58 19.00
N THR A 223 13.03 -6.98 20.19
CA THR A 223 13.91 -7.51 21.24
C THR A 223 14.31 -8.95 20.95
N GLN A 224 13.44 -9.73 20.30
CA GLN A 224 13.68 -11.15 19.97
C GLN A 224 14.46 -11.30 18.65
N VAL A 225 14.19 -10.44 17.68
CA VAL A 225 14.82 -10.43 16.34
C VAL A 225 15.29 -9.04 15.97
N PRO A 226 16.39 -8.55 16.58
CA PRO A 226 16.82 -7.14 16.50
C PRO A 226 17.21 -6.67 15.10
N ASP A 227 17.61 -7.58 14.21
CA ASP A 227 18.15 -7.29 12.88
C ASP A 227 17.18 -7.70 11.74
N ALA A 228 15.91 -8.00 12.07
CA ALA A 228 14.91 -8.34 11.07
C ALA A 228 14.46 -7.09 10.30
N VAL A 229 15.11 -6.82 9.17
CA VAL A 229 15.00 -5.57 8.39
C VAL A 229 13.56 -5.25 7.98
N SER A 230 12.80 -6.23 7.50
CA SER A 230 11.40 -6.04 7.09
C SER A 230 10.50 -5.65 8.27
N ILE A 231 10.77 -6.18 9.46
CA ILE A 231 10.03 -5.88 10.69
C ILE A 231 10.40 -4.47 11.18
N LEU A 232 11.69 -4.13 11.20
CA LEU A 232 12.16 -2.79 11.53
C LEU A 232 11.53 -1.75 10.59
N THR A 233 11.51 -2.00 9.28
CA THR A 233 10.91 -1.09 8.30
C THR A 233 9.40 -0.93 8.56
N SER A 234 8.66 -2.01 8.81
CA SER A 234 7.23 -1.97 9.14
C SER A 234 6.96 -1.23 10.45
N TYR A 235 7.79 -1.42 11.47
CA TYR A 235 7.71 -0.67 12.72
C TYR A 235 7.96 0.83 12.51
N GLY A 236 8.99 1.18 11.73
CA GLY A 236 9.27 2.56 11.34
C GLY A 236 8.07 3.22 10.63
N HIS A 237 7.38 2.50 9.74
CA HIS A 237 6.16 2.99 9.08
C HIS A 237 5.04 3.26 10.09
N SER A 238 4.79 2.36 11.03
CA SER A 238 3.79 2.54 12.08
C SER A 238 4.08 3.78 12.96
N LEU A 239 5.35 3.96 13.35
CA LEU A 239 5.82 5.13 14.11
C LEU A 239 5.62 6.43 13.32
N ARG A 240 5.94 6.43 12.02
CA ARG A 240 5.74 7.60 11.16
C ARG A 240 4.26 7.98 11.07
N TYR A 241 3.37 7.02 10.86
CA TYR A 241 1.93 7.29 10.76
C TYR A 241 1.33 7.84 12.06
N SER A 242 1.86 7.43 13.21
CA SER A 242 1.44 7.96 14.51
C SER A 242 2.12 9.30 14.89
N GLY A 243 2.96 9.89 14.00
CA GLY A 243 3.65 11.17 14.25
C GLY A 243 4.90 11.06 15.13
N LYS A 244 5.40 9.83 15.39
CA LYS A 244 6.62 9.59 16.17
C LYS A 244 7.86 9.59 15.25
N GLY A 245 8.02 10.64 14.43
CA GLY A 245 9.03 10.73 13.37
C GLY A 245 10.47 10.53 13.82
N SER A 246 10.87 11.05 15.00
CA SER A 246 12.22 10.84 15.55
C SER A 246 12.50 9.37 15.83
N LYS A 247 11.58 8.66 16.52
CA LYS A 247 11.70 7.21 16.74
C LYS A 247 11.72 6.43 15.43
N ALA A 248 10.89 6.83 14.44
CA ALA A 248 10.88 6.21 13.13
C ALA A 248 12.26 6.31 12.45
N ALA A 249 12.92 7.48 12.54
CA ALA A 249 14.26 7.69 12.00
C ALA A 249 15.30 6.75 12.61
N ASP A 250 15.26 6.54 13.93
CA ASP A 250 16.16 5.64 14.63
C ASP A 250 15.95 4.17 14.18
N ILE A 251 14.69 3.77 14.04
CA ILE A 251 14.34 2.40 13.58
C ILE A 251 14.76 2.17 12.13
N TYR A 252 14.56 3.15 11.23
CA TYR A 252 15.03 3.03 9.84
C TYR A 252 16.56 2.95 9.76
N ARG A 253 17.31 3.72 10.59
CA ARG A 253 18.77 3.60 10.66
C ARG A 253 19.22 2.23 11.17
N ARG A 254 18.51 1.63 12.13
CA ARG A 254 18.78 0.24 12.53
C ARG A 254 18.58 -0.72 11.36
N ALA A 255 17.49 -0.57 10.59
CA ALA A 255 17.24 -1.40 9.41
C ALA A 255 18.37 -1.26 8.37
N ILE A 256 18.83 -0.03 8.11
CA ILE A 256 19.97 0.26 7.20
C ILE A 256 21.27 -0.36 7.72
N THR A 257 21.49 -0.37 9.04
CA THR A 257 22.69 -0.98 9.64
C THR A 257 22.66 -2.50 9.49
N ALA A 258 21.48 -3.11 9.68
CA ALA A 258 21.29 -4.55 9.54
C ALA A 258 21.44 -5.03 8.08
N ASP A 259 20.88 -4.27 7.13
CA ASP A 259 21.07 -4.52 5.69
C ASP A 259 21.29 -3.20 4.93
N PRO A 260 22.54 -2.87 4.63
CA PRO A 260 22.86 -1.66 3.86
C PRO A 260 22.38 -1.68 2.39
N THR A 261 21.83 -2.78 1.89
CA THR A 261 21.28 -2.88 0.53
C THR A 261 19.78 -2.66 0.48
N HIS A 262 19.09 -2.62 1.64
CA HIS A 262 17.65 -2.46 1.74
C HIS A 262 17.20 -1.02 1.42
N GLY A 263 16.87 -0.78 0.16
CA GLY A 263 16.56 0.56 -0.37
C GLY A 263 15.35 1.23 0.27
N ASP A 264 14.32 0.45 0.66
CA ASP A 264 13.09 1.00 1.27
C ASP A 264 13.38 1.72 2.61
N ALA A 265 14.29 1.20 3.43
CA ALA A 265 14.67 1.87 4.68
C ALA A 265 15.31 3.26 4.43
N TYR A 266 16.15 3.39 3.40
CA TYR A 266 16.73 4.69 3.01
C TYR A 266 15.66 5.65 2.50
N TRP A 267 14.76 5.16 1.62
CA TRP A 267 13.68 6.01 1.14
C TRP A 267 12.73 6.42 2.25
N SER A 268 12.38 5.51 3.13
CA SER A 268 11.50 5.80 4.26
C SER A 268 12.09 6.83 5.20
N LEU A 269 13.40 6.76 5.46
CA LEU A 269 14.15 7.76 6.24
C LEU A 269 14.17 9.12 5.53
N ALA A 270 14.50 9.17 4.24
CA ALA A 270 14.49 10.39 3.43
C ALA A 270 13.10 11.04 3.35
N ASN A 271 12.06 10.22 3.24
CA ASN A 271 10.67 10.66 3.10
C ASN A 271 10.05 11.19 4.42
N LEU A 272 10.73 11.08 5.55
CA LEU A 272 10.39 11.85 6.77
C LEU A 272 10.55 13.36 6.54
N LYS A 273 11.47 13.78 5.65
CA LYS A 273 11.76 15.19 5.29
C LYS A 273 12.25 16.06 6.45
N THR A 274 12.42 15.48 7.63
CA THR A 274 12.96 16.12 8.84
C THR A 274 14.39 15.68 9.14
N VAL A 275 14.87 14.69 8.39
CA VAL A 275 16.20 14.07 8.55
C VAL A 275 17.10 14.47 7.39
N LYS A 276 18.32 14.90 7.69
CA LYS A 276 19.41 15.06 6.72
C LYS A 276 20.40 13.92 6.86
N PHE A 277 20.90 13.44 5.72
CA PHE A 277 21.98 12.46 5.68
C PHE A 277 23.34 13.16 5.83
N SER A 278 24.25 12.52 6.56
CA SER A 278 25.64 12.98 6.65
C SER A 278 26.42 12.65 5.36
N ALA A 279 27.55 13.32 5.14
CA ALA A 279 28.42 13.05 4.00
C ALA A 279 28.92 11.59 3.95
N SER A 280 29.10 10.95 5.12
CA SER A 280 29.46 9.51 5.21
C SER A 280 28.31 8.60 4.81
N GLU A 281 27.07 8.92 5.20
CA GLU A 281 25.87 8.19 4.77
C GLU A 281 25.67 8.32 3.26
N LEU A 282 25.78 9.53 2.69
CA LEU A 282 25.72 9.75 1.24
C LEU A 282 26.73 8.90 0.47
N LYS A 283 27.99 8.88 0.92
CA LYS A 283 29.03 8.05 0.29
C LYS A 283 28.67 6.56 0.35
N THR A 284 28.13 6.09 1.46
CA THR A 284 27.67 4.70 1.60
C THR A 284 26.51 4.41 0.66
N MET A 285 25.52 5.31 0.57
CA MET A 285 24.37 5.17 -0.32
C MET A 285 24.80 5.06 -1.79
N GLU A 286 25.75 5.88 -2.25
CA GLU A 286 26.31 5.79 -3.62
C GLU A 286 27.01 4.46 -3.87
N GLN A 287 27.79 3.98 -2.91
CA GLN A 287 28.47 2.68 -3.02
C GLN A 287 27.45 1.53 -3.12
N GLN A 288 26.37 1.57 -2.34
CA GLN A 288 25.33 0.55 -2.39
C GLN A 288 24.53 0.63 -3.70
N LEU A 289 24.17 1.85 -4.16
CA LEU A 289 23.47 2.03 -5.43
C LEU A 289 24.20 1.35 -6.61
N ASN A 290 25.54 1.45 -6.62
CA ASN A 290 26.37 0.85 -7.66
C ASN A 290 26.44 -0.70 -7.58
N LYS A 291 26.19 -1.29 -6.41
CA LYS A 291 26.22 -2.75 -6.21
C LYS A 291 24.87 -3.40 -6.56
N LEU A 292 23.78 -2.66 -6.47
CA LEU A 292 22.44 -3.18 -6.70
C LEU A 292 22.20 -3.50 -8.18
N GLU A 293 21.43 -4.57 -8.43
CA GLU A 293 21.01 -4.97 -9.77
C GLU A 293 20.25 -3.84 -10.47
N SER A 294 20.40 -3.74 -11.80
CA SER A 294 19.89 -2.63 -12.60
C SER A 294 18.38 -2.41 -12.45
N ASP A 295 17.62 -3.47 -12.22
CA ASP A 295 16.15 -3.44 -12.18
C ASP A 295 15.60 -3.90 -10.81
N SER A 296 16.35 -3.71 -9.70
CA SER A 296 15.84 -4.07 -8.37
C SER A 296 14.97 -2.96 -7.76
N ALA A 297 14.05 -3.36 -6.88
CA ALA A 297 13.23 -2.44 -6.10
C ALA A 297 14.12 -1.57 -5.18
N ASP A 298 15.11 -2.18 -4.53
CA ASP A 298 16.03 -1.47 -3.66
C ASP A 298 16.80 -0.37 -4.40
N LYS A 299 17.13 -0.59 -5.66
CA LYS A 299 17.83 0.42 -6.48
C LYS A 299 17.00 1.67 -6.72
N TYR A 300 15.73 1.55 -7.10
CA TYR A 300 14.92 2.77 -7.29
C TYR A 300 14.60 3.44 -5.96
N HIS A 301 14.37 2.70 -4.87
CA HIS A 301 14.19 3.28 -3.55
C HIS A 301 15.42 4.09 -3.12
N LEU A 302 16.60 3.50 -3.26
CA LEU A 302 17.86 4.16 -2.91
C LEU A 302 18.16 5.36 -3.81
N ALA A 303 17.82 5.28 -5.11
CA ALA A 303 17.94 6.41 -6.03
C ALA A 303 17.05 7.60 -5.63
N PHE A 304 15.78 7.35 -5.26
CA PHE A 304 14.90 8.41 -4.73
C PHE A 304 15.43 8.98 -3.40
N ALA A 305 15.96 8.14 -2.51
CA ALA A 305 16.55 8.60 -1.25
C ALA A 305 17.77 9.50 -1.50
N LEU A 306 18.67 9.13 -2.43
CA LEU A 306 19.81 9.96 -2.86
C LEU A 306 19.35 11.27 -3.52
N GLY A 307 18.31 11.20 -4.36
CA GLY A 307 17.71 12.40 -4.96
C GLY A 307 17.30 13.41 -3.90
N LYS A 308 16.62 12.94 -2.82
CA LYS A 308 16.23 13.80 -1.70
C LYS A 308 17.43 14.28 -0.88
N ALA A 309 18.40 13.42 -0.64
CA ALA A 309 19.59 13.78 0.14
C ALA A 309 20.42 14.86 -0.57
N TYR A 310 20.63 14.77 -1.88
CA TYR A 310 21.28 15.81 -2.68
C TYR A 310 20.45 17.10 -2.78
N GLU A 311 19.11 16.99 -2.79
CA GLU A 311 18.23 18.17 -2.71
C GLU A 311 18.47 18.95 -1.38
N ASP A 312 18.59 18.22 -0.28
CA ASP A 312 18.85 18.83 1.05
C ASP A 312 20.22 19.49 1.16
N ASP A 313 21.18 19.03 0.35
CA ASP A 313 22.52 19.61 0.22
C ASP A 313 22.62 20.68 -0.90
N MET A 314 21.47 21.04 -1.51
CA MET A 314 21.36 21.99 -2.63
C MET A 314 22.18 21.57 -3.89
N ALA A 315 22.53 20.30 -4.02
CA ALA A 315 23.22 19.72 -5.15
C ALA A 315 22.18 19.27 -6.21
N PHE A 316 21.51 20.25 -6.84
CA PHE A 316 20.31 20.04 -7.64
C PHE A 316 20.53 19.20 -8.91
N GLU A 317 21.69 19.26 -9.54
CA GLU A 317 22.04 18.44 -10.69
C GLU A 317 22.12 16.95 -10.29
N GLN A 318 22.89 16.64 -9.24
CA GLN A 318 22.99 15.27 -8.73
C GLN A 318 21.65 14.77 -8.23
N SER A 319 20.87 15.62 -7.55
CA SER A 319 19.52 15.32 -7.12
C SER A 319 18.62 14.92 -8.29
N PHE A 320 18.62 15.73 -9.37
CA PHE A 320 17.81 15.46 -10.55
C PHE A 320 18.17 14.12 -11.22
N GLU A 321 19.48 13.86 -11.42
CA GLU A 321 19.96 12.61 -12.01
C GLU A 321 19.53 11.38 -11.19
N LYS A 322 19.53 11.47 -9.85
CA LYS A 322 19.09 10.37 -9.00
C LYS A 322 17.56 10.17 -9.05
N TYR A 323 16.78 11.24 -9.00
CA TYR A 323 15.34 11.13 -9.21
C TYR A 323 14.99 10.55 -10.57
N LYS A 324 15.68 11.00 -11.64
CA LYS A 324 15.52 10.49 -13.00
C LYS A 324 15.79 8.98 -13.07
N LEU A 325 16.93 8.54 -12.51
CA LEU A 325 17.28 7.12 -12.45
C LEU A 325 16.21 6.29 -11.73
N GLY A 326 15.77 6.76 -10.55
CA GLY A 326 14.72 6.09 -9.78
C GLY A 326 13.41 5.98 -10.56
N ASN A 327 12.99 7.05 -11.22
CA ASN A 327 11.80 7.10 -12.05
C ASN A 327 11.90 6.16 -13.26
N GLU A 328 13.00 6.16 -13.99
CA GLU A 328 13.23 5.28 -15.15
C GLU A 328 13.12 3.80 -14.77
N ILE A 329 13.70 3.41 -13.64
CA ILE A 329 13.57 2.03 -13.14
C ILE A 329 12.12 1.74 -12.76
N LYS A 330 11.51 2.59 -11.94
CA LYS A 330 10.14 2.36 -11.43
C LYS A 330 9.09 2.34 -12.56
N ARG A 331 9.25 3.15 -13.60
CA ARG A 331 8.35 3.21 -14.77
C ARG A 331 8.19 1.85 -15.45
N ARG A 332 9.26 1.03 -15.51
CA ARG A 332 9.22 -0.31 -16.11
C ARG A 332 8.23 -1.25 -15.41
N TYR A 333 7.95 -0.98 -14.13
CA TYR A 333 7.02 -1.75 -13.30
C TYR A 333 5.65 -1.10 -13.14
N SER A 334 5.48 0.18 -13.58
CA SER A 334 4.27 0.94 -13.25
C SER A 334 3.04 0.51 -14.04
N GLY A 335 3.22 -0.04 -15.25
CA GLY A 335 2.11 -0.47 -16.11
C GLY A 335 1.15 0.65 -16.52
N TYR A 336 1.55 1.94 -16.44
CA TYR A 336 0.70 3.07 -16.82
C TYR A 336 0.42 3.06 -18.33
N ASP A 337 -0.87 3.14 -18.68
CA ASP A 337 -1.36 3.26 -20.05
C ASP A 337 -2.01 4.63 -20.24
N ARG A 338 -1.32 5.52 -20.95
CA ARG A 338 -1.75 6.89 -21.18
C ARG A 338 -3.01 6.96 -22.04
N GLU A 339 -3.10 6.12 -23.07
CA GLU A 339 -4.27 6.09 -23.96
C GLU A 339 -5.51 5.60 -23.22
N ASP A 340 -5.37 4.60 -22.36
CA ASP A 340 -6.48 4.14 -21.50
C ASP A 340 -6.95 5.26 -20.57
N ASN A 341 -6.04 6.04 -19.96
CA ASN A 341 -6.40 7.19 -19.11
C ASN A 341 -7.16 8.26 -19.91
N LYS A 342 -6.62 8.64 -21.07
CA LYS A 342 -7.26 9.64 -21.95
C LYS A 342 -8.65 9.19 -22.36
N LEU A 343 -8.82 7.93 -22.76
CA LEU A 343 -10.13 7.37 -23.13
C LEU A 343 -11.13 7.40 -21.96
N ARG A 344 -10.67 7.16 -20.73
CA ARG A 344 -11.54 7.29 -19.53
C ARG A 344 -12.02 8.72 -19.34
N VAL A 345 -11.13 9.69 -19.48
CA VAL A 345 -11.50 11.10 -19.37
C VAL A 345 -12.45 11.51 -20.51
N ASP A 346 -12.17 11.09 -21.73
CA ASP A 346 -13.04 11.34 -22.89
C ASP A 346 -14.43 10.71 -22.70
N ASP A 347 -14.51 9.47 -22.18
CA ASP A 347 -15.78 8.80 -21.86
C ASP A 347 -16.59 9.61 -20.83
N VAL A 348 -15.96 10.13 -19.77
CA VAL A 348 -16.65 10.95 -18.76
C VAL A 348 -17.14 12.26 -19.35
N ILE A 349 -16.30 12.98 -20.10
CA ILE A 349 -16.68 14.27 -20.72
C ILE A 349 -17.82 14.09 -21.73
N ASN A 350 -17.78 13.01 -22.53
CA ASN A 350 -18.79 12.77 -23.57
C ASN A 350 -20.13 12.29 -23.02
N VAL A 351 -20.13 11.63 -21.86
CA VAL A 351 -21.35 11.06 -21.28
C VAL A 351 -21.98 12.00 -20.27
N CYS A 352 -21.18 12.68 -19.46
CA CYS A 352 -21.66 13.46 -18.32
C CYS A 352 -21.88 14.93 -18.71
N ASP A 353 -22.73 15.15 -19.70
CA ASP A 353 -23.20 16.48 -20.15
C ASP A 353 -24.36 17.02 -19.27
N ARG A 354 -25.00 18.10 -19.70
CA ARG A 354 -26.14 18.70 -18.98
C ARG A 354 -27.35 17.78 -18.97
N ASP A 355 -27.66 17.12 -20.09
CA ASP A 355 -28.79 16.19 -20.20
C ASP A 355 -28.63 15.02 -19.25
N PHE A 356 -27.39 14.49 -19.14
CA PHE A 356 -27.05 13.48 -18.15
C PHE A 356 -27.30 13.98 -16.72
N LEU A 357 -26.83 15.19 -16.39
CA LEU A 357 -27.03 15.78 -15.05
C LEU A 357 -28.48 16.01 -14.69
N GLU A 358 -29.30 16.39 -15.68
CA GLU A 358 -30.78 16.51 -15.53
C GLU A 358 -31.37 15.11 -15.24
N ALA A 359 -30.96 14.09 -15.96
CA ALA A 359 -31.42 12.70 -15.75
C ALA A 359 -31.10 12.14 -14.38
N ILE A 360 -30.01 12.59 -13.75
CA ILE A 360 -29.60 12.16 -12.39
C ILE A 360 -29.97 13.16 -11.30
N SER A 361 -30.74 14.21 -11.61
CA SER A 361 -31.06 15.31 -10.68
C SER A 361 -31.96 14.88 -9.51
N SER A 362 -32.67 13.77 -9.65
CA SER A 362 -33.49 13.16 -8.59
C SER A 362 -32.87 11.87 -8.04
N GLY A 363 -33.22 11.51 -6.82
CA GLY A 363 -32.68 10.33 -6.16
C GLY A 363 -31.30 10.58 -5.53
N GLY A 364 -30.61 9.49 -5.20
CA GLY A 364 -29.38 9.56 -4.40
C GLY A 364 -29.66 9.77 -2.92
N ASN A 365 -28.65 9.55 -2.09
CA ASN A 365 -28.77 9.75 -0.65
C ASN A 365 -28.59 11.24 -0.31
N PRO A 366 -29.55 11.86 0.40
CA PRO A 366 -29.54 13.31 0.67
C PRO A 366 -28.53 13.74 1.75
N ASP A 367 -27.74 12.82 2.30
CA ASP A 367 -26.74 13.14 3.32
C ASP A 367 -25.74 14.20 2.80
N SER A 368 -25.55 15.26 3.55
CA SER A 368 -24.67 16.38 3.23
C SER A 368 -23.36 16.37 4.03
N SER A 369 -23.15 15.35 4.86
CA SER A 369 -21.96 15.25 5.71
C SER A 369 -20.64 15.00 4.97
N PRO A 370 -20.59 14.35 3.77
CA PRO A 370 -19.33 14.12 3.08
C PRO A 370 -18.74 15.39 2.46
N ILE A 371 -17.44 15.62 2.70
CA ILE A 371 -16.60 16.63 2.05
C ILE A 371 -15.49 15.89 1.29
N PHE A 372 -15.57 15.87 -0.04
CA PHE A 372 -14.56 15.26 -0.88
C PHE A 372 -13.46 16.27 -1.20
N VAL A 373 -12.21 15.91 -0.89
CA VAL A 373 -11.03 16.68 -1.31
C VAL A 373 -10.33 15.91 -2.44
N VAL A 374 -10.48 16.44 -3.64
CA VAL A 374 -10.00 15.85 -4.90
C VAL A 374 -8.87 16.67 -5.51
N GLY A 375 -8.28 16.21 -6.61
CA GLY A 375 -7.23 16.91 -7.36
C GLY A 375 -6.09 15.99 -7.73
N LEU A 376 -4.90 16.55 -7.95
CA LEU A 376 -3.70 15.74 -8.16
C LEU A 376 -2.98 15.47 -6.83
N PRO A 377 -2.26 14.37 -6.71
CA PRO A 377 -1.34 14.17 -5.60
C PRO A 377 -0.35 15.35 -5.51
N ARG A 378 0.10 15.69 -4.31
CA ARG A 378 1.05 16.79 -4.05
C ARG A 378 0.54 18.20 -4.39
N SER A 379 -0.76 18.38 -4.58
CA SER A 379 -1.41 19.69 -4.84
C SER A 379 -1.92 20.40 -3.58
N GLY A 380 -1.55 19.93 -2.38
CA GLY A 380 -1.96 20.56 -1.13
C GLY A 380 -3.21 19.94 -0.48
N SER A 381 -3.74 18.84 -1.02
CA SER A 381 -4.94 18.18 -0.48
C SER A 381 -4.84 17.80 1.01
N THR A 382 -3.65 17.35 1.48
CA THR A 382 -3.43 17.06 2.90
C THR A 382 -3.43 18.33 3.77
N LEU A 383 -2.99 19.47 3.24
CA LEU A 383 -3.09 20.75 3.94
C LEU A 383 -4.56 21.17 4.11
N LEU A 384 -5.35 21.06 3.05
CA LEU A 384 -6.79 21.36 3.11
C LEU A 384 -7.53 20.41 4.06
N GLU A 385 -7.20 19.13 4.02
CA GLU A 385 -7.71 18.14 4.97
C GLU A 385 -7.39 18.52 6.41
N GLN A 386 -6.15 18.92 6.70
CA GLN A 386 -5.71 19.30 8.04
C GLN A 386 -6.41 20.59 8.53
N ILE A 387 -6.55 21.59 7.65
CA ILE A 387 -7.28 22.82 7.93
C ILE A 387 -8.74 22.51 8.30
N LEU A 388 -9.45 21.77 7.46
CA LEU A 388 -10.85 21.41 7.67
C LEU A 388 -11.04 20.52 8.90
N ALA A 389 -10.17 19.55 9.11
CA ALA A 389 -10.22 18.64 10.27
C ALA A 389 -9.85 19.32 11.61
N SER A 390 -9.47 20.59 11.57
CA SER A 390 -9.27 21.39 12.78
C SER A 390 -10.55 22.12 13.22
N HIS A 391 -11.62 22.04 12.41
CA HIS A 391 -12.94 22.56 12.75
C HIS A 391 -13.68 21.59 13.68
N SER A 392 -14.38 22.11 14.70
CA SER A 392 -15.05 21.30 15.72
C SER A 392 -16.15 20.34 15.20
N GLN A 393 -16.74 20.65 14.03
CA GLN A 393 -17.79 19.86 13.40
C GLN A 393 -17.28 18.96 12.27
N VAL A 394 -15.97 18.90 12.02
CA VAL A 394 -15.39 18.16 10.89
C VAL A 394 -14.38 17.15 11.38
N GLU A 395 -14.51 15.92 10.96
CA GLU A 395 -13.50 14.88 11.18
C GLU A 395 -12.83 14.47 9.87
N ALA A 396 -11.54 14.18 9.95
CA ALA A 396 -10.83 13.57 8.84
C ALA A 396 -10.90 12.05 8.97
N THR A 397 -11.10 11.39 7.85
CA THR A 397 -11.05 9.94 7.79
C THR A 397 -9.68 9.47 7.26
N ALA A 398 -9.63 9.04 6.01
CA ALA A 398 -8.42 8.56 5.33
C ALA A 398 -8.54 8.78 3.82
N GLU A 399 -7.59 8.22 3.05
CA GLU A 399 -7.75 8.06 1.60
C GLU A 399 -8.68 6.87 1.33
N LEU A 400 -10.00 7.13 1.29
CA LEU A 400 -11.02 6.09 1.20
C LEU A 400 -11.23 5.65 -0.26
N HIS A 401 -11.04 4.36 -0.54
CA HIS A 401 -11.23 3.80 -1.88
C HIS A 401 -12.67 3.37 -2.18
N PHE A 402 -13.66 3.82 -1.39
CA PHE A 402 -15.04 3.34 -1.52
C PHE A 402 -15.71 3.80 -2.80
N ILE A 403 -15.52 5.05 -3.22
CA ILE A 403 -16.04 5.57 -4.50
C ILE A 403 -15.46 4.78 -5.69
N SER A 404 -14.15 4.56 -5.71
CA SER A 404 -13.52 3.77 -6.78
C SER A 404 -13.94 2.30 -6.76
N ARG A 405 -14.22 1.72 -5.59
CA ARG A 405 -14.81 0.36 -5.46
C ARG A 405 -16.21 0.30 -6.03
N ILE A 406 -17.08 1.29 -5.75
CA ILE A 406 -18.43 1.37 -6.32
C ILE A 406 -18.35 1.53 -7.85
N ALA A 407 -17.46 2.38 -8.37
CA ALA A 407 -17.24 2.53 -9.80
C ALA A 407 -16.80 1.21 -10.46
N ALA A 408 -15.89 0.47 -9.83
CA ALA A 408 -15.45 -0.85 -10.29
C ALA A 408 -16.58 -1.90 -10.22
N GLN A 409 -17.41 -1.87 -9.18
CA GLN A 409 -18.61 -2.73 -9.05
C GLN A 409 -19.60 -2.46 -10.19
N LEU A 410 -19.85 -1.21 -10.53
CA LEU A 410 -20.73 -0.80 -11.64
C LEU A 410 -20.14 -1.20 -13.00
N GLU A 411 -18.82 -1.06 -13.21
CA GLU A 411 -18.15 -1.53 -14.44
C GLU A 411 -18.28 -3.05 -14.59
N GLY A 412 -18.19 -3.81 -13.49
CA GLY A 412 -18.22 -5.26 -13.48
C GLY A 412 -16.99 -5.91 -14.12
N ASN A 413 -17.09 -7.19 -14.46
CA ASN A 413 -16.01 -7.96 -15.10
C ASN A 413 -15.91 -7.61 -16.59
N ARG A 414 -14.99 -6.72 -16.96
CA ARG A 414 -14.70 -6.32 -18.33
C ARG A 414 -13.44 -6.98 -18.86
N LYS A 415 -13.48 -7.56 -20.04
CA LYS A 415 -12.28 -8.03 -20.75
C LYS A 415 -11.58 -6.86 -21.45
N ARG A 416 -10.28 -6.99 -21.66
CA ARG A 416 -9.51 -5.99 -22.42
C ARG A 416 -10.07 -5.86 -23.84
N GLY A 417 -10.41 -4.62 -24.24
CA GLY A 417 -11.00 -4.31 -25.56
C GLY A 417 -12.54 -4.28 -25.59
N GLU A 418 -13.23 -4.67 -24.52
CA GLU A 418 -14.69 -4.46 -24.40
C GLU A 418 -15.00 -2.99 -24.10
N ILE A 419 -16.18 -2.51 -24.53
CA ILE A 419 -16.66 -1.15 -24.28
C ILE A 419 -16.88 -0.97 -22.78
N ARG A 420 -16.46 0.17 -22.23
CA ARG A 420 -16.73 0.54 -20.84
C ARG A 420 -18.20 0.82 -20.64
N ARG A 421 -18.75 0.27 -19.56
CA ARG A 421 -20.13 0.53 -19.13
C ARG A 421 -20.20 1.80 -18.27
N TYR A 422 -19.21 2.00 -17.41
CA TYR A 422 -19.06 3.20 -16.60
C TYR A 422 -18.36 4.31 -17.43
N PRO A 423 -18.84 5.58 -17.45
CA PRO A 423 -19.90 6.17 -16.61
C PRO A 423 -21.33 6.07 -17.17
N LYS A 424 -21.56 5.57 -18.39
CA LYS A 424 -22.89 5.53 -19.04
C LYS A 424 -23.96 4.90 -18.16
N LEU A 425 -23.62 3.84 -17.46
CA LEU A 425 -24.52 3.11 -16.57
C LEU A 425 -25.16 4.01 -15.48
N LEU A 426 -24.50 5.11 -15.11
CA LEU A 426 -25.02 6.01 -14.07
C LEU A 426 -26.38 6.61 -14.42
N ALA A 427 -26.64 6.89 -15.72
CA ALA A 427 -27.93 7.39 -16.19
C ALA A 427 -29.04 6.31 -16.17
N GLU A 428 -28.65 5.04 -16.20
CA GLU A 428 -29.57 3.90 -16.21
C GLU A 428 -30.03 3.49 -14.80
N LEU A 429 -29.36 3.99 -13.74
CA LEU A 429 -29.68 3.67 -12.36
C LEU A 429 -31.03 4.29 -11.96
N SER A 430 -31.90 3.51 -11.32
CA SER A 430 -33.10 4.03 -10.68
C SER A 430 -32.77 4.91 -9.48
N GLU A 431 -33.71 5.76 -9.05
CA GLU A 431 -33.54 6.60 -7.84
C GLU A 431 -33.20 5.75 -6.60
N GLN A 432 -33.84 4.60 -6.44
CA GLN A 432 -33.55 3.69 -5.33
C GLN A 432 -32.13 3.12 -5.40
N GLN A 433 -31.66 2.71 -6.59
CA GLN A 433 -30.27 2.23 -6.76
C GLN A 433 -29.26 3.32 -6.46
N ARG A 434 -29.50 4.57 -6.85
CA ARG A 434 -28.66 5.73 -6.51
C ARG A 434 -28.61 5.95 -5.01
N PHE A 435 -29.78 5.90 -4.34
CA PHE A 435 -29.86 5.99 -2.88
C PHE A 435 -29.10 4.85 -2.18
N ASP A 436 -29.30 3.61 -2.61
CA ASP A 436 -28.68 2.43 -2.02
C ASP A 436 -27.14 2.47 -2.15
N LEU A 437 -26.62 2.93 -3.29
CA LEU A 437 -25.18 3.12 -3.49
C LEU A 437 -24.63 4.24 -2.60
N GLY A 438 -25.37 5.34 -2.41
CA GLY A 438 -25.02 6.40 -1.46
C GLY A 438 -24.99 5.86 -0.02
N GLN A 439 -26.00 5.08 0.37
CA GLN A 439 -26.05 4.42 1.68
C GLN A 439 -24.90 3.44 1.86
N GLN A 440 -24.60 2.60 0.86
CA GLN A 440 -23.44 1.69 0.85
C GLN A 440 -22.12 2.44 1.10
N TYR A 441 -21.95 3.62 0.49
CA TYR A 441 -20.77 4.45 0.73
C TYR A 441 -20.72 4.96 2.17
N LEU A 442 -21.83 5.50 2.69
CA LEU A 442 -21.91 6.02 4.07
C LEU A 442 -21.66 4.92 5.11
N ASP A 443 -22.25 3.75 4.91
CA ASP A 443 -22.05 2.57 5.78
C ASP A 443 -20.59 2.13 5.79
N ALA A 444 -19.94 2.12 4.63
CA ALA A 444 -18.52 1.79 4.52
C ALA A 444 -17.62 2.83 5.22
N CYS A 445 -18.02 4.10 5.23
CA CYS A 445 -17.30 5.17 5.94
C CYS A 445 -17.48 5.12 7.45
N SER A 446 -18.52 4.47 7.97
CA SER A 446 -18.88 4.50 9.40
C SER A 446 -17.76 4.04 10.33
N VAL A 447 -16.94 3.09 9.90
CA VAL A 447 -15.79 2.58 10.68
C VAL A 447 -14.65 3.61 10.87
N TYR A 448 -14.68 4.71 10.11
CA TYR A 448 -13.68 5.79 10.15
C TYR A 448 -14.24 7.06 10.79
N ARG A 449 -15.53 7.07 11.13
CA ARG A 449 -16.25 8.23 11.62
C ARG A 449 -16.53 8.12 13.11
N GLY A 450 -16.48 9.28 13.80
CA GLY A 450 -17.08 9.52 15.09
C GLY A 450 -18.46 10.18 14.94
N ASP A 451 -18.75 11.09 15.86
CA ASP A 451 -20.05 11.78 15.97
C ASP A 451 -20.07 13.18 15.34
N SER A 452 -19.04 13.56 14.57
CA SER A 452 -18.97 14.89 13.94
C SER A 452 -20.00 15.06 12.83
N GLY A 453 -20.49 16.29 12.65
CA GLY A 453 -21.52 16.61 11.66
C GLY A 453 -21.08 16.41 10.21
N CYS A 454 -19.77 16.59 9.92
CA CYS A 454 -19.18 16.40 8.60
C CYS A 454 -17.92 15.53 8.69
N PHE A 455 -17.58 14.87 7.58
CA PHE A 455 -16.33 14.14 7.46
C PHE A 455 -15.67 14.35 6.10
N ILE A 456 -14.33 14.21 6.07
CA ILE A 456 -13.53 14.42 4.87
C ILE A 456 -13.13 13.07 4.27
N ASP A 457 -13.50 12.84 3.00
CA ASP A 457 -12.88 11.81 2.16
C ASP A 457 -11.82 12.50 1.28
N LYS A 458 -10.56 12.34 1.64
CA LYS A 458 -9.47 12.94 0.89
C LYS A 458 -8.77 11.85 0.06
N LEU A 459 -9.28 11.59 -1.13
CA LEU A 459 -8.60 10.79 -2.15
C LEU A 459 -8.46 11.63 -3.43
N PRO A 460 -7.25 12.13 -3.75
CA PRO A 460 -7.05 12.99 -4.90
C PRO A 460 -7.68 12.45 -6.19
N ASN A 461 -7.49 11.18 -6.50
CA ASN A 461 -7.98 10.56 -7.74
C ASN A 461 -9.51 10.46 -7.84
N ASN A 462 -10.29 10.78 -6.80
CA ASN A 462 -11.75 10.85 -6.86
C ASN A 462 -12.25 11.93 -7.83
N PHE A 463 -11.38 12.80 -8.36
CA PHE A 463 -11.76 13.73 -9.44
C PHE A 463 -12.29 13.00 -10.69
N MET A 464 -11.85 11.77 -10.94
CA MET A 464 -12.35 10.91 -12.02
C MET A 464 -13.78 10.41 -11.80
N HIS A 465 -14.30 10.52 -10.58
CA HIS A 465 -15.57 9.93 -10.15
C HIS A 465 -16.60 10.99 -9.68
N ILE A 466 -16.38 12.27 -10.00
CA ILE A 466 -17.28 13.37 -9.58
C ILE A 466 -18.72 13.13 -10.04
N ALA A 467 -18.92 12.59 -11.25
CA ALA A 467 -20.26 12.20 -11.72
C ALA A 467 -20.92 11.17 -10.79
N LEU A 468 -20.20 10.11 -10.40
CA LEU A 468 -20.70 9.11 -9.47
C LEU A 468 -21.02 9.73 -8.11
N ILE A 469 -20.10 10.53 -7.56
CA ILE A 469 -20.31 11.22 -6.28
C ILE A 469 -21.60 12.03 -6.30
N GLN A 470 -21.82 12.86 -7.35
CA GLN A 470 -23.03 13.67 -7.47
C GLN A 470 -24.29 12.83 -7.72
N THR A 471 -24.16 11.67 -8.38
CA THR A 471 -25.28 10.75 -8.61
C THR A 471 -25.77 10.11 -7.31
N ILE A 472 -24.86 9.67 -6.44
CA ILE A 472 -25.20 8.89 -5.23
C ILE A 472 -25.30 9.76 -3.96
N LEU A 473 -24.65 10.93 -3.94
CA LEU A 473 -24.55 11.88 -2.82
C LEU A 473 -24.71 13.32 -3.34
N PRO A 474 -25.90 13.74 -3.80
CA PRO A 474 -26.10 15.02 -4.49
C PRO A 474 -25.78 16.24 -3.63
N ASN A 475 -25.77 16.13 -2.30
CA ASN A 475 -25.49 17.23 -1.37
C ASN A 475 -24.03 17.24 -0.86
N ALA A 476 -23.21 16.26 -1.26
CA ALA A 476 -21.80 16.23 -0.90
C ALA A 476 -21.03 17.46 -1.41
N LYS A 477 -20.08 17.95 -0.62
CA LYS A 477 -19.20 19.05 -1.00
C LYS A 477 -17.97 18.51 -1.71
N ILE A 478 -17.51 19.19 -2.76
CA ILE A 478 -16.33 18.78 -3.54
C ILE A 478 -15.35 19.94 -3.59
N ILE A 479 -14.13 19.73 -3.09
CA ILE A 479 -13.06 20.72 -3.09
C ILE A 479 -11.94 20.21 -3.98
N ASP A 480 -11.64 20.94 -5.04
CA ASP A 480 -10.52 20.66 -5.95
C ASP A 480 -9.26 21.35 -5.45
N ALA A 481 -8.35 20.59 -4.88
CA ALA A 481 -7.03 21.03 -4.45
C ALA A 481 -6.11 21.19 -5.66
N ARG A 482 -5.86 22.43 -6.07
CA ARG A 482 -5.08 22.76 -7.26
C ARG A 482 -3.74 23.42 -6.91
N ARG A 483 -2.72 23.12 -7.68
CA ARG A 483 -1.41 23.73 -7.57
C ARG A 483 -0.88 24.10 -8.96
N SER A 484 0.05 25.06 -9.04
CA SER A 484 0.65 25.46 -10.31
C SER A 484 1.23 24.23 -11.05
N PRO A 485 1.10 24.16 -12.39
CA PRO A 485 1.47 22.97 -13.17
C PRO A 485 2.89 22.46 -12.91
N MET A 486 3.87 23.36 -13.00
CA MET A 486 5.27 23.00 -12.82
C MET A 486 5.55 22.49 -11.40
N ALA A 487 5.02 23.18 -10.38
CA ALA A 487 5.21 22.78 -8.99
C ALA A 487 4.50 21.44 -8.67
N ALA A 488 3.30 21.22 -9.20
CA ALA A 488 2.56 19.96 -9.02
C ALA A 488 3.26 18.79 -9.73
N CYS A 489 3.61 18.96 -11.02
CA CYS A 489 4.25 17.91 -11.82
C CYS A 489 5.62 17.52 -11.25
N PHE A 490 6.44 18.49 -10.90
CA PHE A 490 7.77 18.23 -10.34
C PHE A 490 7.68 17.60 -8.93
N ALA A 491 6.74 18.04 -8.10
CA ALA A 491 6.51 17.44 -6.77
C ALA A 491 6.04 15.97 -6.87
N ASN A 492 5.31 15.62 -7.92
CA ASN A 492 4.94 14.23 -8.22
C ASN A 492 6.16 13.43 -8.70
N PHE A 493 6.98 13.97 -9.60
CA PHE A 493 8.19 13.33 -10.12
C PHE A 493 9.21 12.99 -9.02
N LYS A 494 9.35 13.84 -8.01
CA LYS A 494 10.25 13.61 -6.86
C LYS A 494 9.69 12.60 -5.84
N GLN A 495 8.43 12.22 -5.92
CA GLN A 495 7.79 11.38 -4.92
C GLN A 495 7.70 9.94 -5.40
N LEU A 496 8.33 9.04 -4.68
CA LEU A 496 8.06 7.62 -4.85
C LEU A 496 6.76 7.27 -4.09
N PHE A 497 5.74 6.90 -4.84
CA PHE A 497 4.47 6.46 -4.29
C PHE A 497 4.46 4.95 -4.07
N ALA A 498 3.79 4.49 -3.02
CA ALA A 498 3.66 3.06 -2.74
C ALA A 498 2.81 2.35 -3.80
N GLU A 499 1.61 2.87 -4.05
CA GLU A 499 0.63 2.33 -5.01
C GLU A 499 -0.18 3.48 -5.67
N GLY A 500 -0.85 3.19 -6.78
CA GLY A 500 -1.94 4.01 -7.32
C GLY A 500 -1.56 5.22 -8.18
N GLN A 501 -0.28 5.62 -8.28
CA GLN A 501 0.15 6.82 -8.99
C GLN A 501 1.14 6.48 -10.12
N ALA A 502 0.77 5.52 -10.96
CA ALA A 502 1.65 4.96 -11.99
C ALA A 502 2.11 5.96 -13.06
N PHE A 503 1.38 7.06 -13.25
CA PHE A 503 1.69 8.14 -14.20
C PHE A 503 2.86 9.03 -13.75
N THR A 504 3.30 8.96 -12.49
CA THR A 504 4.25 9.93 -11.91
C THR A 504 5.72 9.70 -12.27
N TYR A 505 6.03 8.61 -12.96
CA TYR A 505 7.41 8.16 -13.23
C TYR A 505 7.97 8.59 -14.58
N SER A 506 7.33 9.56 -15.26
CA SER A 506 7.80 10.18 -16.49
C SER A 506 7.19 11.58 -16.63
N PHE A 507 7.97 12.56 -17.04
CA PHE A 507 7.46 13.93 -17.28
C PHE A 507 6.37 13.96 -18.35
N GLU A 508 6.51 13.16 -19.40
CA GLU A 508 5.50 13.07 -20.45
C GLU A 508 4.18 12.52 -19.90
N ASP A 509 4.23 11.46 -19.10
CA ASP A 509 3.03 10.86 -18.51
C ASP A 509 2.38 11.80 -17.48
N ILE A 510 3.19 12.47 -16.64
CA ILE A 510 2.72 13.47 -15.67
C ILE A 510 2.03 14.64 -16.40
N GLY A 511 2.66 15.19 -17.44
CA GLY A 511 2.13 16.32 -18.19
C GLY A 511 0.80 15.99 -18.88
N ASN A 512 0.71 14.81 -19.52
CA ASN A 512 -0.53 14.36 -20.15
C ASN A 512 -1.65 14.11 -19.10
N TYR A 513 -1.31 13.49 -17.97
CA TYR A 513 -2.28 13.26 -16.89
C TYR A 513 -2.76 14.57 -16.28
N TYR A 514 -1.88 15.56 -16.13
CA TYR A 514 -2.26 16.90 -15.66
C TYR A 514 -3.19 17.61 -16.66
N ALA A 515 -2.90 17.50 -17.95
CA ALA A 515 -3.76 18.08 -19.00
C ALA A 515 -5.15 17.43 -19.01
N ASP A 516 -5.22 16.10 -18.90
CA ASP A 516 -6.47 15.35 -18.81
C ASP A 516 -7.28 15.74 -17.56
N TYR A 517 -6.60 15.89 -16.40
CA TYR A 517 -7.23 16.38 -15.19
C TYR A 517 -7.83 17.77 -15.37
N LEU A 518 -7.09 18.72 -15.96
CA LEU A 518 -7.62 20.07 -16.23
C LEU A 518 -8.82 20.05 -17.19
N ARG A 519 -8.75 19.24 -18.25
CA ARG A 519 -9.87 19.07 -19.19
C ARG A 519 -11.14 18.63 -18.46
N LEU A 520 -10.99 17.65 -17.58
CA LEU A 520 -12.11 17.10 -16.82
C LEU A 520 -12.66 18.11 -15.79
N MET A 521 -11.78 18.79 -15.05
CA MET A 521 -12.23 19.80 -14.07
C MET A 521 -12.89 21.02 -14.75
N ASN A 522 -12.36 21.49 -15.90
CA ASN A 522 -13.00 22.54 -16.69
C ASN A 522 -14.36 22.09 -17.23
N HIS A 523 -14.53 20.82 -17.60
CA HIS A 523 -15.83 20.28 -17.99
C HIS A 523 -16.83 20.40 -16.83
N TRP A 524 -16.46 20.01 -15.60
CA TRP A 524 -17.32 20.15 -14.43
C TRP A 524 -17.70 21.61 -14.12
N ASP A 525 -16.78 22.55 -14.31
CA ASP A 525 -17.07 23.99 -14.14
C ASP A 525 -18.16 24.48 -15.13
N VAL A 526 -18.22 23.90 -16.35
CA VAL A 526 -19.20 24.24 -17.39
C VAL A 526 -20.55 23.57 -17.16
N VAL A 527 -20.55 22.25 -16.84
CA VAL A 527 -21.81 21.47 -16.79
C VAL A 527 -22.52 21.58 -15.44
N MET A 528 -21.78 21.81 -14.34
CA MET A 528 -22.32 21.98 -12.98
C MET A 528 -21.62 23.12 -12.21
N PRO A 529 -21.83 24.36 -12.64
CA PRO A 529 -21.14 25.51 -12.07
C PRO A 529 -21.41 25.66 -10.57
N GLY A 530 -20.32 25.89 -9.80
CA GLY A 530 -20.39 26.10 -8.35
C GLY A 530 -20.51 24.83 -7.52
N ARG A 531 -20.57 23.64 -8.13
CA ARG A 531 -20.58 22.35 -7.39
C ARG A 531 -19.20 21.91 -6.93
N CYS A 532 -18.14 22.33 -7.61
CA CYS A 532 -16.75 22.09 -7.22
C CYS A 532 -16.10 23.42 -6.81
N LEU A 533 -15.52 23.46 -5.61
CA LEU A 533 -14.76 24.63 -5.17
C LEU A 533 -13.28 24.42 -5.51
N THR A 534 -12.75 25.14 -6.48
CA THR A 534 -11.29 25.14 -6.74
C THR A 534 -10.55 25.96 -5.70
N VAL A 535 -9.54 25.35 -5.06
CA VAL A 535 -8.67 25.97 -4.06
C VAL A 535 -7.21 25.87 -4.52
N SER A 536 -6.60 27.01 -4.83
CA SER A 536 -5.18 27.08 -5.16
C SER A 536 -4.31 26.94 -3.91
N TYR A 537 -3.34 26.05 -3.95
CA TYR A 537 -2.33 25.89 -2.89
C TYR A 537 -1.57 27.21 -2.65
N GLU A 538 -1.22 27.90 -3.71
CA GLU A 538 -0.49 29.17 -3.65
C GLU A 538 -1.32 30.22 -2.88
N SER A 539 -2.63 30.32 -3.19
CA SER A 539 -3.52 31.24 -2.48
C SER A 539 -3.66 30.89 -0.99
N VAL A 540 -3.75 29.61 -0.65
CA VAL A 540 -3.80 29.17 0.76
C VAL A 540 -2.52 29.55 1.50
N VAL A 541 -1.35 29.42 0.84
CA VAL A 541 -0.04 29.72 1.46
C VAL A 541 0.17 31.22 1.62
N THR A 542 -0.35 32.05 0.70
CA THR A 542 -0.15 33.51 0.72
C THR A 542 -1.20 34.26 1.56
N ASP A 543 -2.42 33.73 1.62
CA ASP A 543 -3.56 34.36 2.30
C ASP A 543 -4.45 33.29 2.96
N LEU A 544 -3.93 32.68 4.03
CA LEU A 544 -4.56 31.56 4.70
C LEU A 544 -5.96 31.87 5.22
N GLU A 545 -6.13 32.99 5.94
CA GLU A 545 -7.38 33.32 6.65
C GLU A 545 -8.53 33.51 5.68
N THR A 546 -8.36 34.33 4.65
CA THR A 546 -9.38 34.55 3.60
C THR A 546 -9.74 33.24 2.87
N GLN A 547 -8.75 32.39 2.60
CA GLN A 547 -9.05 31.10 1.94
C GLN A 547 -9.77 30.15 2.88
N VAL A 548 -9.43 30.10 4.16
CA VAL A 548 -10.15 29.30 5.17
C VAL A 548 -11.60 29.76 5.28
N GLU A 549 -11.87 31.07 5.40
CA GLU A 549 -13.23 31.62 5.40
C GLU A 549 -14.03 31.18 4.17
N ARG A 550 -13.41 31.28 2.97
CA ARG A 550 -14.05 30.89 1.71
C ARG A 550 -14.40 29.40 1.67
N ILE A 551 -13.48 28.54 2.15
CA ILE A 551 -13.67 27.10 2.18
C ILE A 551 -14.78 26.73 3.17
N LEU A 552 -14.73 27.26 4.39
CA LEU A 552 -15.74 26.99 5.42
C LEU A 552 -17.12 27.46 4.99
N LYS A 553 -17.23 28.65 4.40
CA LYS A 553 -18.47 29.16 3.82
C LYS A 553 -19.05 28.24 2.75
N TYR A 554 -18.23 27.72 1.85
CA TYR A 554 -18.66 26.73 0.84
C TYR A 554 -19.17 25.44 1.49
N CYS A 555 -18.53 24.99 2.55
CA CYS A 555 -18.97 23.81 3.32
C CYS A 555 -20.22 24.07 4.18
N GLY A 556 -20.66 25.33 4.33
CA GLY A 556 -21.76 25.70 5.22
C GLY A 556 -21.36 25.73 6.69
N LEU A 557 -20.07 25.88 6.98
CA LEU A 557 -19.49 25.93 8.32
C LEU A 557 -19.18 27.37 8.74
N VAL A 558 -19.23 27.63 10.04
CA VAL A 558 -18.81 28.90 10.63
C VAL A 558 -17.30 28.96 10.72
N PHE A 559 -16.73 30.18 10.73
CA PHE A 559 -15.28 30.33 10.89
C PHE A 559 -14.84 29.94 12.31
N GLU A 560 -13.76 29.16 12.38
CA GLU A 560 -13.07 28.80 13.63
C GLU A 560 -11.57 29.07 13.50
N GLU A 561 -10.97 29.72 14.48
CA GLU A 561 -9.53 30.05 14.52
C GLU A 561 -8.64 28.80 14.54
N SER A 562 -9.14 27.67 15.04
CA SER A 562 -8.49 26.36 14.99
C SER A 562 -8.10 25.94 13.57
N CYS A 563 -8.88 26.32 12.58
CA CYS A 563 -8.59 26.04 11.17
C CYS A 563 -7.37 26.82 10.65
N VAL A 564 -7.11 28.02 11.19
CA VAL A 564 -5.92 28.80 10.85
C VAL A 564 -4.69 28.30 11.62
N THR A 565 -4.89 27.77 12.83
CA THR A 565 -3.83 27.16 13.64
C THR A 565 -3.75 25.64 13.49
N PHE A 566 -4.13 25.10 12.34
CA PHE A 566 -4.28 23.68 12.00
C PHE A 566 -3.08 22.80 12.35
N TYR A 567 -1.87 23.36 12.40
CA TYR A 567 -0.63 22.66 12.75
C TYR A 567 -0.56 22.21 14.22
N LYS A 568 -1.47 22.71 15.05
CA LYS A 568 -1.64 22.30 16.47
C LYS A 568 -2.50 21.03 16.61
N ASN A 569 -3.13 20.59 15.53
CA ASN A 569 -3.98 19.39 15.55
C ASN A 569 -3.11 18.12 15.45
N ASP A 570 -3.12 17.30 16.51
CA ASP A 570 -2.26 16.12 16.71
C ASP A 570 -2.80 14.84 16.07
N ARG A 571 -3.87 14.91 15.25
CA ARG A 571 -4.44 13.74 14.60
C ARG A 571 -3.40 12.93 13.80
N ALA A 572 -3.63 11.63 13.66
CA ALA A 572 -2.82 10.78 12.79
C ALA A 572 -3.04 11.16 11.32
N VAL A 573 -1.96 11.34 10.55
CA VAL A 573 -1.99 11.71 9.13
C VAL A 573 -1.27 10.66 8.30
N ARG A 574 -2.02 9.89 7.49
CA ARG A 574 -1.48 8.81 6.65
C ARG A 574 -1.21 9.31 5.22
N SER A 575 -0.25 10.20 5.04
CA SER A 575 0.12 10.71 3.71
C SER A 575 1.62 10.99 3.60
N ALA A 576 2.09 11.20 2.36
CA ALA A 576 3.48 11.62 2.09
C ALA A 576 3.80 13.05 2.63
N SER A 577 2.80 13.77 3.13
CA SER A 577 2.93 15.14 3.66
C SER A 577 2.67 15.21 5.17
N SER A 578 2.60 14.08 5.88
CA SER A 578 2.24 14.01 7.31
C SER A 578 3.04 14.97 8.19
N GLU A 579 4.35 15.00 8.05
CA GLU A 579 5.22 15.85 8.85
C GLU A 579 5.11 17.34 8.46
N GLN A 580 4.81 17.64 7.20
CA GLN A 580 4.72 19.01 6.70
C GLN A 580 3.50 19.76 7.25
N VAL A 581 2.36 19.07 7.44
CA VAL A 581 1.12 19.70 7.94
C VAL A 581 1.10 19.89 9.47
N ARG A 582 2.12 19.40 10.17
CA ARG A 582 2.34 19.61 11.60
C ARG A 582 3.15 20.86 11.93
N GLN A 583 3.46 21.66 10.92
CA GLN A 583 4.21 22.91 11.05
C GLN A 583 3.40 24.08 10.48
N PRO A 584 3.63 25.31 10.97
CA PRO A 584 3.04 26.48 10.35
C PRO A 584 3.34 26.56 8.86
N ILE A 585 2.45 27.19 8.08
CA ILE A 585 2.66 27.38 6.65
C ILE A 585 3.98 28.12 6.40
N PHE A 586 4.77 27.61 5.46
CA PHE A 586 5.98 28.27 4.98
C PHE A 586 5.93 28.45 3.46
N GLN A 587 6.39 29.60 2.97
CA GLN A 587 6.31 29.94 1.54
C GLN A 587 7.39 29.27 0.69
N GLY A 588 8.45 28.76 1.28
CA GLY A 588 9.58 28.15 0.55
C GLY A 588 9.26 26.93 -0.31
N GLY A 589 8.05 26.38 -0.18
CA GLY A 589 7.58 25.27 -1.02
C GLY A 589 7.00 25.66 -2.38
N LEU A 590 6.75 26.96 -2.63
CA LEU A 590 6.07 27.43 -3.85
C LEU A 590 6.96 27.27 -5.08
N ASP A 591 8.21 27.65 -4.97
CA ASP A 591 9.14 27.83 -6.09
C ASP A 591 10.28 26.80 -6.15
N GLN A 592 10.21 25.72 -5.37
CA GLN A 592 11.27 24.70 -5.35
C GLN A 592 11.62 24.12 -6.72
N TRP A 593 10.65 24.04 -7.64
CA TRP A 593 10.87 23.54 -8.99
C TRP A 593 11.81 24.44 -9.80
N GLN A 594 11.91 25.73 -9.48
CA GLN A 594 12.79 26.68 -10.18
C GLN A 594 14.28 26.31 -10.05
N ASN A 595 14.67 25.69 -8.94
CA ASN A 595 16.04 25.18 -8.75
C ASN A 595 16.41 24.08 -9.77
N TYR A 596 15.41 23.51 -10.42
CA TYR A 596 15.57 22.43 -11.40
C TYR A 596 15.17 22.86 -12.82
N SER A 597 14.86 24.16 -13.04
CA SER A 597 14.31 24.68 -14.30
C SER A 597 15.18 24.36 -15.53
N GLN A 598 16.50 24.25 -15.36
CA GLN A 598 17.42 23.89 -16.44
C GLN A 598 17.35 22.41 -16.87
N PHE A 599 16.67 21.57 -16.12
CA PHE A 599 16.52 20.12 -16.36
C PHE A 599 15.08 19.74 -16.76
N LEU A 600 14.12 20.67 -16.64
CA LEU A 600 12.68 20.50 -16.92
C LEU A 600 12.32 21.08 -18.33
#